data_77566e2ecde0bd9dab3bb96152097264
#
_entry.id   77566e2ecde0bd9dab3bb96152097264
#
_cell.length_a   1.000
_cell.length_b   1.000
_cell.length_c   1.000
_cell.angle_alpha   90.00
_cell.angle_beta   90.00
_cell.angle_gamma   90.00
#
_symmetry.space_group_name_H-M   'P 1'
#
loop_
_entity.id
_entity.type
_entity.pdbx_description
1 polymer ?
#
loop_
_entity_poly.entity_id
_entity_poly.type
_entity_poly.pdbx_seq_one_letter_code
_entity_poly.pdbx_strand_id
1 'polypeptide(L)' 'MPATPQIIYQPYVAGKRGALKAGNPLVCRTPEEGMLRAEKSLASGSILGARIVRVWHDTESDEFGDPEFLGELGRVPEEA' A
#
# COMPACT_ATOMS: atom_id res chain seq x y z
N MET A 1 -15.04 19.24 8.66
CA MET A 1 -14.46 18.99 7.33
C MET A 1 -14.69 17.55 6.92
N PRO A 2 -15.02 17.29 5.70
CA PRO A 2 -15.16 15.91 5.26
C PRO A 2 -13.84 15.18 5.29
N ALA A 3 -13.90 13.86 5.33
CA ALA A 3 -12.72 13.03 5.30
C ALA A 3 -11.94 13.24 4.00
N THR A 4 -10.63 13.22 4.12
CA THR A 4 -9.73 13.39 2.98
C THR A 4 -9.18 12.03 2.58
N PRO A 5 -9.32 11.63 1.30
CA PRO A 5 -8.74 10.37 0.86
C PRO A 5 -7.23 10.46 0.70
N GLN A 6 -6.55 9.38 1.05
CA GLN A 6 -5.13 9.23 0.82
C GLN A 6 -4.89 7.91 0.12
N ILE A 7 -4.02 7.95 -0.88
CA ILE A 7 -3.62 6.73 -1.59
C ILE A 7 -2.32 6.25 -0.96
N ILE A 8 -2.33 5.03 -0.45
CA ILE A 8 -1.18 4.46 0.25
C ILE A 8 -0.61 3.32 -0.58
N TYR A 9 0.68 3.38 -0.83
CA TYR A 9 1.45 2.33 -1.43
C TYR A 9 2.13 1.56 -0.30
N GLN A 10 1.74 0.30 -0.13
CA GLN A 10 2.30 -0.55 0.92
C GLN A 10 3.14 -1.65 0.28
N PRO A 11 4.46 -1.54 0.32
CA PRO A 11 5.32 -2.60 -0.22
C PRO A 11 5.50 -3.73 0.77
N TYR A 12 5.84 -4.90 0.25
CA TYR A 12 6.17 -6.07 1.05
C TYR A 12 7.52 -6.60 0.59
N VAL A 13 8.39 -6.86 1.55
CA VAL A 13 9.75 -7.30 1.29
C VAL A 13 10.00 -8.64 1.98
N ALA A 14 11.13 -9.24 1.69
CA ALA A 14 11.50 -10.51 2.31
C ALA A 14 11.77 -10.29 3.80
N GLY A 15 11.10 -11.09 4.61
CA GLY A 15 11.35 -11.16 6.03
C GLY A 15 12.15 -12.41 6.38
N LYS A 16 12.14 -12.77 7.64
CA LYS A 16 12.84 -13.95 8.12
C LYS A 16 12.16 -15.22 7.61
N ARG A 17 12.97 -16.21 7.22
CA ARG A 17 12.49 -17.54 6.82
C ARG A 17 11.52 -17.52 5.65
N GLY A 18 11.72 -16.59 4.73
CA GLY A 18 10.87 -16.50 3.56
C GLY A 18 9.51 -15.86 3.79
N ALA A 19 9.25 -15.36 4.99
CA ALA A 19 8.02 -14.65 5.27
C ALA A 19 8.01 -13.29 4.60
N LEU A 20 6.81 -12.74 4.39
CA LEU A 20 6.67 -11.38 3.91
C LEU A 20 6.68 -10.41 5.07
N LYS A 21 7.37 -9.30 4.88
CA LYS A 21 7.45 -8.25 5.88
C LYS A 21 6.95 -6.95 5.25
N ALA A 22 6.12 -6.20 5.97
CA ALA A 22 5.67 -4.90 5.50
C ALA A 22 6.84 -3.93 5.48
N GLY A 23 7.02 -3.26 4.34
CA GLY A 23 8.01 -2.19 4.21
C GLY A 23 7.40 -0.86 4.60
N ASN A 24 8.11 0.22 4.31
CA ASN A 24 7.63 1.56 4.64
C ASN A 24 6.53 1.99 3.68
N PRO A 25 5.34 2.32 4.18
CA PRO A 25 4.28 2.80 3.30
C PRO A 25 4.57 4.22 2.84
N LEU A 26 4.09 4.54 1.63
CA LEU A 26 4.26 5.86 1.04
C LEU A 26 2.90 6.38 0.60
N VAL A 27 2.69 7.68 0.78
CA VAL A 27 1.50 8.34 0.27
C VAL A 27 1.73 8.72 -1.17
N CYS A 28 0.80 8.36 -2.03
CA CYS A 28 0.84 8.68 -3.46
C CYS A 28 -0.28 9.65 -3.79
N ARG A 29 -0.15 10.34 -4.92
CA ARG A 29 -1.18 11.27 -5.35
C ARG A 29 -2.35 10.57 -6.04
N THR A 30 -2.05 9.52 -6.78
CA THR A 30 -3.05 8.78 -7.53
C THR A 30 -2.79 7.30 -7.40
N PRO A 31 -3.81 6.45 -7.62
CA PRO A 31 -3.60 5.00 -7.65
C PRO A 31 -2.60 4.58 -8.73
N GLU A 32 -2.62 5.25 -9.88
CA GLU A 32 -1.71 4.95 -10.98
C GLU A 32 -0.26 5.17 -10.59
N GLU A 33 0.02 6.21 -9.82
CA GLU A 33 1.37 6.47 -9.33
C GLU A 33 1.84 5.33 -8.44
N GLY A 34 0.96 4.85 -7.54
CA GLY A 34 1.29 3.71 -6.68
C GLY A 34 1.55 2.44 -7.46
N MET A 35 0.71 2.17 -8.47
CA MET A 35 0.87 0.98 -9.30
C MET A 35 2.18 1.04 -10.10
N LEU A 36 2.51 2.20 -10.66
CA LEU A 36 3.74 2.36 -11.42
C LEU A 36 4.98 2.17 -10.54
N ARG A 37 4.93 2.72 -9.33
CA ARG A 37 6.01 2.54 -8.37
C ARG A 37 6.18 1.06 -8.02
N ALA A 38 5.07 0.36 -7.82
CA ALA A 38 5.10 -1.06 -7.51
C ALA A 38 5.70 -1.87 -8.66
N GLU A 39 5.31 -1.57 -9.89
CA GLU A 39 5.84 -2.26 -11.06
C GLU A 39 7.35 -2.08 -11.18
N LYS A 40 7.83 -0.86 -11.00
CA LYS A 40 9.26 -0.57 -11.07
C LYS A 40 10.04 -1.26 -9.97
N SER A 41 9.51 -1.24 -8.75
CA SER A 41 10.20 -1.86 -7.61
C SER A 41 10.21 -3.39 -7.73
N LEU A 42 9.14 -3.98 -8.26
CA LEU A 42 9.11 -5.41 -8.53
C LEU A 42 10.14 -5.79 -9.59
N ALA A 43 10.19 -5.01 -10.67
CA ALA A 43 11.13 -5.26 -11.75
C ALA A 43 12.57 -5.17 -11.29
N SER A 44 12.87 -4.26 -10.38
CA SER A 44 14.23 -4.09 -9.85
C SER A 44 14.57 -5.10 -8.76
N GLY A 45 13.57 -5.84 -8.25
CA GLY A 45 13.79 -6.80 -7.17
C GLY A 45 13.84 -6.18 -5.78
N SER A 46 13.52 -4.89 -5.64
CA SER A 46 13.56 -4.24 -4.34
C SER A 46 12.42 -4.68 -3.42
N ILE A 47 11.31 -5.14 -3.99
CA ILE A 47 10.17 -5.62 -3.22
C ILE A 47 9.69 -6.94 -3.80
N LEU A 48 8.94 -7.69 -2.99
CA LEU A 48 8.31 -8.94 -3.44
C LEU A 48 6.88 -8.72 -3.87
N GLY A 49 6.24 -7.70 -3.38
CA GLY A 49 4.87 -7.36 -3.74
C GLY A 49 4.49 -6.02 -3.17
N ALA A 50 3.32 -5.55 -3.52
CA ALA A 50 2.80 -4.28 -3.02
C ALA A 50 1.29 -4.26 -3.09
N ARG A 51 0.70 -3.46 -2.24
CA ARG A 51 -0.75 -3.28 -2.19
C ARG A 51 -1.03 -1.79 -2.22
N ILE A 52 -1.98 -1.39 -3.04
CA ILE A 52 -2.38 0.01 -3.16
C ILE A 52 -3.77 0.12 -2.55
N VAL A 53 -3.91 1.01 -1.58
CA VAL A 53 -5.19 1.19 -0.88
C VAL A 53 -5.53 2.66 -0.81
N ARG A 54 -6.82 2.93 -0.67
CA ARG A 54 -7.31 4.28 -0.39
C ARG A 54 -7.85 4.26 1.03
N VAL A 55 -7.37 5.20 1.85
CA VAL A 55 -7.89 5.37 3.20
C VAL A 55 -8.49 6.75 3.33
N TRP A 56 -9.54 6.85 4.13
CA TRP A 56 -10.22 8.11 4.39
C TRP A 56 -9.89 8.54 5.80
N HIS A 57 -9.32 9.73 5.92
CA HIS A 57 -8.95 10.28 7.22
C HIS A 57 -9.87 11.43 7.57
N ASP A 58 -10.60 11.29 8.66
CA ASP A 58 -11.46 12.36 9.18
C ASP A 58 -10.61 13.21 10.12
N THR A 59 -10.28 14.43 9.67
CA THR A 59 -9.40 15.30 10.43
C THR A 59 -10.03 15.84 11.71
N GLU A 60 -11.36 15.85 11.78
CA GLU A 60 -12.04 16.34 12.98
C GLU A 60 -11.99 15.32 14.11
N SER A 61 -12.23 14.07 13.81
CA SER A 61 -12.22 13.00 14.81
C SER A 61 -10.89 12.26 14.87
N ASP A 62 -9.99 12.54 13.92
CA ASP A 62 -8.71 11.85 13.77
C ASP A 62 -8.90 10.35 13.61
N GLU A 63 -9.94 9.95 12.93
CA GLU A 63 -10.24 8.56 12.66
C GLU A 63 -9.99 8.22 11.20
N PHE A 64 -9.63 6.96 10.97
CA PHE A 64 -9.48 6.44 9.63
C PHE A 64 -10.63 5.49 9.33
N GLY A 65 -11.20 5.62 8.13
CA GLY A 65 -12.19 4.66 7.66
C GLY A 65 -11.53 3.36 7.23
N ASP A 66 -12.34 2.39 6.83
CA ASP A 66 -11.84 1.13 6.33
C ASP A 66 -11.08 1.35 5.02
N PRO A 67 -9.93 0.69 4.84
CA PRO A 67 -9.20 0.84 3.59
C PRO A 67 -9.93 0.21 2.43
N GLU A 68 -9.83 0.87 1.28
CA GLU A 68 -10.39 0.36 0.03
C GLU A 68 -9.25 -0.16 -0.82
N PHE A 69 -9.31 -1.43 -1.22
CA PHE A 69 -8.27 -2.00 -2.07
C PHE A 69 -8.40 -1.47 -3.49
N LEU A 70 -7.32 -0.93 -4.01
CA LEU A 70 -7.27 -0.42 -5.37
C LEU A 70 -6.48 -1.31 -6.30
N GLY A 71 -5.54 -2.09 -5.77
CA GLY A 71 -4.78 -3.03 -6.57
C GLY A 71 -3.70 -3.71 -5.76
N GLU A 72 -3.19 -4.80 -6.32
CA GLU A 72 -2.10 -5.57 -5.73
C GLU A 72 -1.18 -6.05 -6.83
N LEU A 73 0.11 -6.14 -6.52
CA LEU A 73 1.11 -6.65 -7.45
C LEU A 73 2.05 -7.59 -6.70
N GLY A 74 2.45 -8.67 -7.35
CA GLY A 74 3.40 -9.61 -6.78
C GLY A 74 2.84 -10.36 -5.58
N ARG A 75 3.72 -10.67 -4.63
CA ARG A 75 3.34 -11.43 -3.43
C ARG A 75 2.88 -10.47 -2.34
N VAL A 76 1.68 -10.70 -1.85
CA VAL A 76 1.12 -9.94 -0.73
C VAL A 76 0.61 -10.93 0.32
N PRO A 77 0.55 -10.53 1.61
CA PRO A 77 0.04 -11.43 2.63
C PRO A 77 -1.44 -11.75 2.39
N GLU A 78 -1.81 -12.98 2.70
CA GLU A 78 -3.22 -13.33 2.69
C GLU A 78 -3.85 -12.74 3.94
N GLU A 79 -5.05 -12.22 3.78
CA GLU A 79 -5.80 -11.75 4.92
C GLU A 79 -6.69 -12.86 5.42
N ALA A 80 -6.62 -13.07 6.71
CA ALA A 80 -7.45 -14.07 7.34
C ALA A 80 -8.90 -13.60 7.44
#